data_1d87246bc1bedac9294c60a38d9c10ce
#
_entry.id   1d87246bc1bedac9294c60a38d9c10ce
#
_cell.length_a   1.000
_cell.length_b   1.000
_cell.length_c   1.000
_cell.angle_alpha   90.00
_cell.angle_beta   90.00
_cell.angle_gamma   90.00
#
_symmetry.space_group_name_H-M   'P 1'
#
loop_
_entity.id
_entity.type
_entity.pdbx_description
1 polymer ?
#
loop_
_entity_poly.entity_id
_entity_poly.type
_entity_poly.pdbx_seq_one_letter_code
_entity_poly.pdbx_strand_id
1 'polypeptide(L)'
;MTKSFRILLSLVVMWGLTYTVALVPSADAAGFSLYEWDTRANSMGGAVIASPDATPATVAYNPAAMTQLEGVQSSAGVTFIAPSAKLSTDGQEDAETKGKVYAAPNAFLTWQLDENFWFGIGEFSRFGLGTNYDNSWWGAANVYKASVETVSVNPNLAYKVSDEFSVAAGAEIIFGKLDLRQHIRAAGLDEDIQMYPEGIAWTWNTALYWEPNDVVSIGLTYRKGFVFKGRGDIDISSSAFGDEAGDDEMTMTANFPGTVSGGIAFRATDELTLEFDAVYTHWSEFTDMEYDFSSKTNAGHLRHHQQQHHLPQRVFQQPAAAGGRGV
;
A
#
# COMPACT_ATOMS: atom_id res chain seq x y z
N MET A 1 -34.14 23.81 0.47
CA MET A 1 -34.53 22.41 0.14
C MET A 1 -35.74 21.99 0.95
N THR A 2 -36.76 21.44 0.29
CA THR A 2 -37.98 20.98 1.00
C THR A 2 -37.71 19.73 1.82
N LYS A 3 -38.43 19.56 2.96
CA LYS A 3 -38.33 18.39 3.85
C LYS A 3 -38.46 17.05 3.09
N SER A 4 -39.31 17.03 2.06
CA SER A 4 -39.55 15.86 1.20
C SER A 4 -38.31 15.48 0.33
N PHE A 5 -37.55 16.47 -0.14
CA PHE A 5 -36.34 16.23 -0.92
C PHE A 5 -35.22 15.63 -0.05
N ARG A 6 -35.08 16.06 1.21
CA ARG A 6 -34.11 15.50 2.14
C ARG A 6 -34.42 14.04 2.49
N ILE A 7 -35.69 13.68 2.66
CA ILE A 7 -36.12 12.30 2.92
C ILE A 7 -35.88 11.42 1.71
N LEU A 8 -36.18 11.90 0.49
CA LEU A 8 -35.94 11.15 -0.75
C LEU A 8 -34.44 10.91 -0.98
N LEU A 9 -33.61 11.91 -0.74
CA LEU A 9 -32.16 11.80 -0.86
C LEU A 9 -31.57 10.81 0.17
N SER A 10 -32.04 10.85 1.43
CA SER A 10 -31.64 9.90 2.47
C SER A 10 -32.00 8.45 2.10
N LEU A 11 -33.17 8.25 1.50
CA LEU A 11 -33.63 6.94 1.03
C LEU A 11 -32.81 6.45 -0.17
N VAL A 12 -32.44 7.33 -1.10
CA VAL A 12 -31.60 6.99 -2.27
C VAL A 12 -30.18 6.64 -1.83
N VAL A 13 -29.60 7.39 -0.88
CA VAL A 13 -28.28 7.11 -0.31
C VAL A 13 -28.29 5.78 0.47
N MET A 14 -29.33 5.56 1.27
CA MET A 14 -29.48 4.31 2.03
C MET A 14 -29.72 3.09 1.11
N TRP A 15 -30.45 3.26 0.02
CA TRP A 15 -30.67 2.24 -1.02
C TRP A 15 -29.41 1.98 -1.82
N GLY A 16 -28.64 3.01 -2.18
CA GLY A 16 -27.34 2.90 -2.83
C GLY A 16 -26.33 2.14 -1.96
N LEU A 17 -26.27 2.44 -0.66
CA LEU A 17 -25.40 1.73 0.30
C LEU A 17 -25.78 0.25 0.47
N THR A 18 -27.07 -0.08 0.51
CA THR A 18 -27.51 -1.49 0.60
C THR A 18 -27.25 -2.27 -0.68
N TYR A 19 -27.31 -1.64 -1.85
CA TYR A 19 -27.01 -2.31 -3.13
C TYR A 19 -25.50 -2.53 -3.33
N THR A 20 -24.65 -1.58 -2.91
CA THR A 20 -23.18 -1.75 -3.00
C THR A 20 -22.68 -2.85 -2.08
N VAL A 21 -23.22 -3.01 -0.88
CA VAL A 21 -22.84 -4.10 0.05
C VAL A 21 -23.27 -5.48 -0.49
N ALA A 22 -24.38 -5.55 -1.27
CA ALA A 22 -24.87 -6.81 -1.84
C ALA A 22 -24.11 -7.26 -3.12
N LEU A 23 -23.33 -6.39 -3.74
CA LEU A 23 -22.60 -6.64 -5.00
C LEU A 23 -21.08 -6.77 -4.82
N VAL A 24 -20.57 -6.71 -3.59
CA VAL A 24 -19.13 -6.94 -3.36
C VAL A 24 -18.90 -8.45 -3.48
N PRO A 25 -18.29 -8.94 -4.58
CA PRO A 25 -17.76 -10.30 -4.60
C PRO A 25 -16.75 -10.41 -3.45
N SER A 26 -16.60 -11.60 -2.88
CA SER A 26 -15.67 -11.89 -1.79
C SER A 26 -14.41 -11.04 -1.93
N ALA A 27 -14.21 -10.11 -0.96
CA ALA A 27 -13.03 -9.26 -0.96
C ALA A 27 -11.83 -10.15 -0.71
N ASP A 28 -11.04 -10.40 -1.74
CA ASP A 28 -9.71 -10.94 -1.56
C ASP A 28 -8.90 -9.86 -0.83
N ALA A 29 -8.25 -10.25 0.27
CA ALA A 29 -7.58 -9.31 1.17
C ALA A 29 -6.57 -8.43 0.43
N ALA A 30 -6.64 -7.14 0.66
CA ALA A 30 -5.80 -6.12 0.02
C ALA A 30 -4.39 -6.14 0.61
N GLY A 31 -3.58 -7.11 0.31
CA GLY A 31 -2.13 -7.20 0.50
C GLY A 31 -1.54 -6.31 1.61
N PHE A 32 -0.49 -5.58 1.28
CA PHE A 32 0.33 -4.75 2.18
C PHE A 32 0.27 -3.24 1.83
N SER A 33 -0.81 -2.79 1.23
CA SER A 33 -1.06 -1.36 0.95
C SER A 33 -1.44 -0.62 2.22
N LEU A 34 -0.88 0.58 2.41
CA LEU A 34 -1.17 1.48 3.53
C LEU A 34 -1.98 2.68 3.04
N TYR A 35 -2.89 3.13 3.87
CA TYR A 35 -3.74 4.29 3.63
C TYR A 35 -3.79 5.24 4.84
N GLU A 36 -3.11 4.88 5.92
CA GLU A 36 -3.11 5.55 7.21
C GLU A 36 -2.10 6.70 7.25
N TRP A 37 -2.19 7.63 6.26
CA TRP A 37 -1.22 8.71 6.06
C TRP A 37 -1.54 10.00 6.83
N ASP A 38 -2.71 10.13 7.43
CA ASP A 38 -3.12 11.31 8.19
C ASP A 38 -4.13 10.96 9.28
N THR A 39 -4.07 11.68 10.41
CA THR A 39 -4.95 11.46 11.56
C THR A 39 -6.41 11.74 11.22
N ARG A 40 -6.69 12.82 10.44
CA ARG A 40 -8.04 13.14 10.01
C ARG A 40 -8.59 12.05 9.09
N ALA A 41 -7.81 11.63 8.09
CA ALA A 41 -8.21 10.56 7.20
C ALA A 41 -8.48 9.26 7.97
N ASN A 42 -7.63 8.90 8.94
CA ASN A 42 -7.84 7.74 9.80
C ASN A 42 -9.16 7.84 10.58
N SER A 43 -9.50 9.03 11.11
CA SER A 43 -10.76 9.26 11.83
C SER A 43 -12.00 9.18 10.94
N MET A 44 -11.83 9.41 9.63
CA MET A 44 -12.87 9.34 8.59
C MET A 44 -12.93 7.97 7.91
N GLY A 45 -12.16 6.96 8.39
CA GLY A 45 -12.07 5.65 7.74
C GLY A 45 -11.39 5.67 6.38
N GLY A 46 -10.58 6.69 6.10
CA GLY A 46 -9.89 6.89 4.81
C GLY A 46 -10.69 7.70 3.79
N ALA A 47 -11.93 8.12 4.10
CA ALA A 47 -12.77 8.88 3.18
C ALA A 47 -12.40 10.37 3.21
N VAL A 48 -11.52 10.79 2.28
CA VAL A 48 -10.99 12.16 2.15
C VAL A 48 -10.61 12.55 0.71
N ILE A 49 -10.97 11.74 -0.28
CA ILE A 49 -10.63 11.97 -1.70
C ILE A 49 -11.41 13.15 -2.28
N ALA A 50 -12.66 13.33 -1.82
CA ALA A 50 -13.53 14.41 -2.24
C ALA A 50 -13.77 15.46 -1.14
N SER A 51 -13.01 15.40 -0.04
CA SER A 51 -13.27 16.22 1.13
C SER A 51 -13.27 17.72 0.80
N PRO A 52 -14.35 18.45 1.15
CA PRO A 52 -14.39 19.90 1.00
C PRO A 52 -13.57 20.65 2.06
N ASP A 53 -13.01 19.93 3.04
CA ASP A 53 -12.16 20.47 4.11
C ASP A 53 -10.76 19.85 3.98
N ALA A 54 -10.01 20.26 2.97
CA ALA A 54 -8.66 19.75 2.72
C ALA A 54 -7.71 20.05 3.88
N THR A 55 -6.76 19.14 4.10
CA THR A 55 -5.58 19.33 4.96
C THR A 55 -4.32 19.20 4.11
N PRO A 56 -3.13 19.58 4.59
CA PRO A 56 -1.89 19.37 3.83
C PRO A 56 -1.66 17.92 3.38
N ALA A 57 -2.23 16.94 4.08
CA ALA A 57 -2.18 15.53 3.70
C ALA A 57 -2.93 15.21 2.39
N THR A 58 -3.73 16.13 1.85
CA THR A 58 -4.35 15.99 0.54
C THR A 58 -3.33 15.77 -0.58
N VAL A 59 -2.06 16.19 -0.40
CA VAL A 59 -0.95 15.84 -1.30
C VAL A 59 -0.86 14.34 -1.55
N ALA A 60 -1.12 13.51 -0.53
CA ALA A 60 -1.13 12.06 -0.67
C ALA A 60 -2.47 11.50 -1.18
N TYR A 61 -3.60 12.07 -0.77
CA TYR A 61 -4.93 11.54 -1.08
C TYR A 61 -5.49 12.07 -2.40
N ASN A 62 -5.60 13.40 -2.55
CA ASN A 62 -6.05 14.08 -3.75
C ASN A 62 -5.31 15.42 -3.92
N PRO A 63 -4.16 15.45 -4.61
CA PRO A 63 -3.38 16.68 -4.73
C PRO A 63 -4.10 17.83 -5.46
N ALA A 64 -5.18 17.56 -6.21
CA ALA A 64 -5.96 18.64 -6.83
C ALA A 64 -6.75 19.46 -5.78
N ALA A 65 -7.08 18.86 -4.62
CA ALA A 65 -7.74 19.55 -3.53
C ALA A 65 -6.81 20.52 -2.76
N MET A 66 -5.50 20.56 -3.07
CA MET A 66 -4.58 21.58 -2.52
C MET A 66 -5.04 23.01 -2.84
N THR A 67 -5.82 23.19 -3.92
CA THR A 67 -6.33 24.51 -4.33
C THR A 67 -7.32 25.13 -3.35
N GLN A 68 -7.77 24.37 -2.34
CA GLN A 68 -8.56 24.85 -1.21
C GLN A 68 -7.71 25.47 -0.08
N LEU A 69 -6.38 25.24 -0.09
CA LEU A 69 -5.49 25.63 1.01
C LEU A 69 -4.81 26.95 0.72
N GLU A 70 -5.07 27.98 1.52
CA GLU A 70 -4.47 29.29 1.36
C GLU A 70 -3.05 29.35 1.97
N GLY A 71 -2.18 30.10 1.31
CA GLY A 71 -0.85 30.40 1.79
C GLY A 71 0.07 29.19 1.87
N VAL A 72 0.80 29.06 2.97
CA VAL A 72 1.69 27.91 3.26
C VAL A 72 1.15 27.15 4.45
N GLN A 73 0.91 25.86 4.26
CA GLN A 73 0.42 25.00 5.32
C GLN A 73 1.26 23.72 5.41
N SER A 74 1.40 23.19 6.60
CA SER A 74 2.13 21.94 6.82
C SER A 74 1.48 21.09 7.90
N SER A 75 1.63 19.78 7.78
CA SER A 75 1.30 18.81 8.82
C SER A 75 2.34 17.71 8.87
N ALA A 76 2.53 17.12 10.05
CA ALA A 76 3.37 15.96 10.24
C ALA A 76 2.79 15.07 11.35
N GLY A 77 3.03 13.78 11.23
CA GLY A 77 2.52 12.81 12.18
C GLY A 77 3.22 11.46 12.09
N VAL A 78 2.79 10.54 12.92
CA VAL A 78 3.19 9.15 12.86
C VAL A 78 1.99 8.26 13.20
N THR A 79 1.75 7.26 12.36
CA THR A 79 0.75 6.22 12.64
C THR A 79 1.45 4.98 13.14
N PHE A 80 1.03 4.47 14.30
CA PHE A 80 1.54 3.21 14.84
C PHE A 80 0.57 2.09 14.49
N ILE A 81 1.08 1.05 13.81
CA ILE A 81 0.30 -0.07 13.33
C ILE A 81 0.82 -1.35 13.97
N ALA A 82 -0.04 -2.08 14.65
CA ALA A 82 0.26 -3.35 15.31
C ALA A 82 -0.54 -4.49 14.65
N PRO A 83 -0.10 -5.02 13.51
CA PRO A 83 -0.81 -6.11 12.85
C PRO A 83 -0.67 -7.41 13.63
N SER A 84 -1.74 -8.20 13.63
CA SER A 84 -1.73 -9.57 14.12
C SER A 84 -2.50 -10.47 13.18
N ALA A 85 -2.00 -11.68 12.95
CA ALA A 85 -2.68 -12.68 12.15
C ALA A 85 -2.52 -14.05 12.80
N LYS A 86 -3.59 -14.85 12.71
CA LYS A 86 -3.61 -16.24 13.12
C LYS A 86 -4.00 -17.10 11.92
N LEU A 87 -3.22 -18.13 11.67
CA LEU A 87 -3.46 -19.12 10.63
C LEU A 87 -3.83 -20.45 11.28
N SER A 88 -4.96 -21.02 10.85
CA SER A 88 -5.42 -22.34 11.27
C SER A 88 -5.63 -23.19 10.03
N THR A 89 -5.14 -24.43 10.06
CA THR A 89 -5.27 -25.40 8.98
C THR A 89 -5.50 -26.79 9.59
N ASP A 90 -6.39 -27.56 9.01
CA ASP A 90 -6.72 -28.91 9.51
C ASP A 90 -5.47 -29.80 9.59
N GLY A 91 -5.25 -30.39 10.76
CA GLY A 91 -4.12 -31.29 11.01
C GLY A 91 -2.79 -30.60 11.32
N GLN A 92 -2.77 -29.28 11.48
CA GLN A 92 -1.59 -28.50 11.88
C GLN A 92 -1.88 -27.71 13.16
N GLU A 93 -0.84 -27.36 13.90
CA GLU A 93 -0.97 -26.41 15.00
C GLU A 93 -1.25 -24.99 14.47
N ASP A 94 -2.04 -24.22 15.20
CA ASP A 94 -2.29 -22.83 14.88
C ASP A 94 -0.98 -22.02 14.88
N ALA A 95 -0.78 -21.23 13.83
CA ALA A 95 0.37 -20.33 13.73
C ALA A 95 -0.06 -18.88 13.96
N GLU A 96 0.59 -18.18 14.87
CA GLU A 96 0.32 -16.77 15.17
C GLU A 96 1.54 -15.92 14.84
N THR A 97 1.30 -14.70 14.34
CA THR A 97 2.38 -13.75 14.11
C THR A 97 2.96 -13.26 15.43
N LYS A 98 4.29 -13.12 15.48
CA LYS A 98 4.98 -12.41 16.57
C LYS A 98 4.59 -10.93 16.48
N GLY A 99 4.09 -10.37 17.58
CA GLY A 99 3.68 -8.98 17.64
C GLY A 99 4.83 -8.02 17.30
N LYS A 100 4.59 -7.11 16.36
CA LYS A 100 5.51 -6.01 16.04
C LYS A 100 4.69 -4.74 15.86
N VAL A 101 5.19 -3.62 16.37
CA VAL A 101 4.63 -2.30 16.10
C VAL A 101 5.46 -1.63 15.00
N TYR A 102 4.80 -1.22 13.94
CA TYR A 102 5.38 -0.45 12.85
C TYR A 102 5.04 1.02 13.05
N ALA A 103 6.00 1.89 12.83
CA ALA A 103 5.79 3.33 12.82
C ALA A 103 5.81 3.79 11.35
N ALA A 104 4.71 4.38 10.88
CA ALA A 104 4.59 4.98 9.56
C ALA A 104 4.58 6.51 9.73
N PRO A 105 5.73 7.20 9.63
CA PRO A 105 5.79 8.64 9.65
C PRO A 105 5.12 9.23 8.41
N ASN A 106 4.68 10.47 8.53
CA ASN A 106 4.16 11.26 7.42
C ASN A 106 4.45 12.74 7.64
N ALA A 107 4.69 13.46 6.55
CA ALA A 107 4.89 14.91 6.58
C ALA A 107 4.43 15.52 5.26
N PHE A 108 3.72 16.64 5.33
CA PHE A 108 3.14 17.30 4.18
C PHE A 108 3.36 18.80 4.25
N LEU A 109 3.64 19.40 3.10
CA LEU A 109 3.71 20.84 2.90
C LEU A 109 2.90 21.19 1.66
N THR A 110 2.08 22.22 1.76
CA THR A 110 1.38 22.85 0.64
C THR A 110 1.74 24.34 0.60
N TRP A 111 1.88 24.87 -0.59
CA TRP A 111 2.20 26.27 -0.83
C TRP A 111 1.40 26.80 -2.00
N GLN A 112 0.54 27.77 -1.74
CA GLN A 112 -0.12 28.56 -2.77
C GLN A 112 0.93 29.49 -3.41
N LEU A 113 1.26 29.23 -4.67
CA LEU A 113 2.25 30.02 -5.42
C LEU A 113 1.65 31.32 -5.94
N ASP A 114 0.41 31.24 -6.44
CA ASP A 114 -0.42 32.36 -6.87
C ASP A 114 -1.90 31.99 -6.80
N GLU A 115 -2.79 32.74 -7.47
CA GLU A 115 -4.24 32.54 -7.46
C GLU A 115 -4.66 31.22 -8.15
N ASN A 116 -3.80 30.65 -9.03
CA ASN A 116 -4.13 29.49 -9.85
C ASN A 116 -3.22 28.28 -9.59
N PHE A 117 -2.04 28.45 -8.99
CA PHE A 117 -1.05 27.40 -8.83
C PHE A 117 -0.71 27.10 -7.38
N TRP A 118 -0.65 25.83 -7.05
CA TRP A 118 -0.19 25.29 -5.77
C TRP A 118 0.90 24.26 -5.97
N PHE A 119 1.93 24.36 -5.15
CA PHE A 119 2.93 23.31 -4.99
C PHE A 119 2.65 22.54 -3.72
N GLY A 120 2.82 21.24 -3.75
CA GLY A 120 2.78 20.39 -2.56
C GLY A 120 3.88 19.34 -2.60
N ILE A 121 4.35 18.96 -1.43
CA ILE A 121 5.25 17.82 -1.27
C ILE A 121 4.82 17.03 -0.05
N GLY A 122 4.78 15.69 -0.19
CA GLY A 122 4.44 14.76 0.88
C GLY A 122 5.50 13.68 1.05
N GLU A 123 5.72 13.28 2.30
CA GLU A 123 6.43 12.07 2.69
C GLU A 123 5.43 11.14 3.39
N PHE A 124 5.30 9.91 2.91
CA PHE A 124 4.37 8.90 3.41
C PHE A 124 4.73 7.50 2.91
N SER A 125 4.11 6.46 3.48
CA SER A 125 4.33 5.06 3.06
C SER A 125 3.12 4.51 2.31
N ARG A 126 3.29 4.09 1.05
CA ARG A 126 2.22 3.45 0.26
C ARG A 126 2.08 1.97 0.54
N PHE A 127 3.18 1.31 0.78
CA PHE A 127 3.25 -0.12 1.04
C PHE A 127 4.11 -0.36 2.26
N GLY A 128 3.67 -1.27 3.10
CA GLY A 128 4.38 -1.50 4.35
C GLY A 128 3.83 -2.69 5.12
N LEU A 129 4.32 -2.83 6.36
CA LEU A 129 3.99 -3.90 7.27
C LEU A 129 4.69 -5.22 6.92
N GLY A 130 4.36 -6.25 7.68
CA GLY A 130 4.89 -7.58 7.45
C GLY A 130 4.33 -8.59 8.44
N THR A 131 4.58 -9.83 8.13
CA THR A 131 4.29 -10.98 8.98
C THR A 131 5.59 -11.57 9.49
N ASN A 132 5.59 -12.04 10.73
CA ASN A 132 6.71 -12.71 11.35
C ASN A 132 6.18 -13.85 12.21
N TYR A 133 6.34 -15.08 11.75
CA TYR A 133 5.99 -16.30 12.45
C TYR A 133 7.21 -16.90 13.16
N ASP A 134 7.03 -17.97 13.89
CA ASP A 134 8.14 -18.77 14.37
C ASP A 134 8.83 -19.48 13.19
N ASN A 135 10.16 -19.61 13.20
CA ASN A 135 10.85 -20.29 12.11
C ASN A 135 10.61 -21.80 12.10
N SER A 136 9.97 -22.34 13.13
CA SER A 136 9.56 -23.74 13.24
C SER A 136 8.12 -24.01 12.77
N TRP A 137 7.33 -22.97 12.44
CA TRP A 137 5.96 -23.18 11.99
C TRP A 137 5.90 -23.99 10.68
N TRP A 138 4.81 -24.67 10.44
CA TRP A 138 4.66 -25.62 9.31
C TRP A 138 4.82 -24.97 7.91
N GLY A 139 4.64 -23.67 7.78
CA GLY A 139 4.83 -22.92 6.52
C GLY A 139 6.21 -22.27 6.40
N ALA A 140 7.15 -22.49 7.32
CA ALA A 140 8.44 -21.81 7.36
C ALA A 140 9.31 -22.04 6.11
N ALA A 141 9.11 -23.18 5.42
CA ALA A 141 9.77 -23.48 4.16
C ALA A 141 9.35 -22.54 3.00
N ASN A 142 8.17 -21.95 3.09
CA ASN A 142 7.76 -20.90 2.16
C ASN A 142 8.21 -19.52 2.63
N VAL A 143 7.86 -19.16 3.88
CA VAL A 143 8.23 -17.90 4.51
C VAL A 143 7.91 -17.96 6.00
N TYR A 144 8.83 -17.52 6.87
CA TYR A 144 8.50 -17.26 8.27
C TYR A 144 8.51 -15.76 8.58
N LYS A 145 9.20 -14.95 7.76
CA LYS A 145 9.16 -13.50 7.86
C LYS A 145 9.08 -12.87 6.48
N ALA A 146 8.13 -12.00 6.29
CA ALA A 146 8.02 -11.12 5.13
C ALA A 146 7.68 -9.72 5.61
N SER A 147 8.54 -8.74 5.34
CA SER A 147 8.35 -7.34 5.68
C SER A 147 8.68 -6.47 4.49
N VAL A 148 7.80 -5.51 4.23
CA VAL A 148 7.96 -4.46 3.22
C VAL A 148 7.93 -3.13 3.95
N GLU A 149 8.92 -2.30 3.71
CA GLU A 149 8.99 -0.94 4.22
C GLU A 149 9.25 0.00 3.04
N THR A 150 8.33 0.92 2.78
CA THR A 150 8.51 1.94 1.74
C THR A 150 8.33 3.33 2.31
N VAL A 151 9.10 4.27 1.77
CA VAL A 151 8.94 5.70 2.02
C VAL A 151 8.85 6.40 0.67
N SER A 152 7.76 7.11 0.45
CA SER A 152 7.50 7.88 -0.75
C SER A 152 7.76 9.37 -0.50
N VAL A 153 8.46 10.02 -1.43
CA VAL A 153 8.55 11.48 -1.51
C VAL A 153 7.85 11.92 -2.78
N ASN A 154 6.78 12.70 -2.65
CA ASN A 154 5.84 12.99 -3.72
C ASN A 154 5.61 14.49 -3.90
N PRO A 155 6.44 15.21 -4.68
CA PRO A 155 6.13 16.55 -5.16
C PRO A 155 4.97 16.53 -6.14
N ASN A 156 4.05 17.51 -5.99
CA ASN A 156 2.87 17.72 -6.83
C ASN A 156 2.73 19.19 -7.22
N LEU A 157 2.14 19.43 -8.38
CA LEU A 157 1.69 20.74 -8.81
C LEU A 157 0.18 20.65 -9.08
N ALA A 158 -0.60 21.55 -8.46
CA ALA A 158 -2.03 21.69 -8.72
C ALA A 158 -2.32 23.00 -9.45
N TYR A 159 -3.31 22.97 -10.31
CA TYR A 159 -3.79 24.10 -11.10
C TYR A 159 -5.31 24.24 -10.93
N LYS A 160 -5.73 25.43 -10.49
CA LYS A 160 -7.11 25.85 -10.39
C LYS A 160 -7.61 26.33 -11.77
N VAL A 161 -8.35 25.45 -12.47
CA VAL A 161 -8.87 25.72 -13.83
C VAL A 161 -10.01 26.72 -13.78
N SER A 162 -10.88 26.58 -12.75
CA SER A 162 -11.97 27.51 -12.43
C SER A 162 -12.19 27.50 -10.91
N ASP A 163 -13.10 28.33 -10.41
CA ASP A 163 -13.43 28.31 -8.98
C ASP A 163 -13.99 26.98 -8.50
N GLU A 164 -14.55 26.19 -9.40
CA GLU A 164 -15.20 24.91 -9.12
C GLU A 164 -14.31 23.71 -9.46
N PHE A 165 -13.26 23.86 -10.30
CA PHE A 165 -12.54 22.72 -10.86
C PHE A 165 -11.03 22.89 -10.83
N SER A 166 -10.36 21.87 -10.32
CA SER A 166 -8.91 21.82 -10.19
C SER A 166 -8.35 20.48 -10.67
N VAL A 167 -7.11 20.50 -11.14
CA VAL A 167 -6.36 19.33 -11.56
C VAL A 167 -4.97 19.34 -10.92
N ALA A 168 -4.36 18.17 -10.77
CA ALA A 168 -2.99 18.08 -10.29
C ALA A 168 -2.23 16.92 -10.94
N ALA A 169 -0.90 17.06 -10.96
CA ALA A 169 0.01 15.98 -11.33
C ALA A 169 1.26 16.03 -10.45
N GLY A 170 1.85 14.87 -10.21
CA GLY A 170 3.04 14.73 -9.39
C GLY A 170 3.95 13.60 -9.83
N ALA A 171 5.21 13.71 -9.44
CA ALA A 171 6.17 12.62 -9.50
C ALA A 171 6.33 12.01 -8.10
N GLU A 172 6.67 10.75 -8.02
CA GLU A 172 6.86 10.07 -6.75
C GLU A 172 8.14 9.24 -6.80
N ILE A 173 9.02 9.47 -5.82
CA ILE A 173 10.25 8.70 -5.61
C ILE A 173 9.99 7.81 -4.38
N ILE A 174 10.26 6.53 -4.52
CA ILE A 174 9.94 5.51 -3.52
C ILE A 174 11.24 4.82 -3.12
N PHE A 175 11.58 4.92 -1.85
CA PHE A 175 12.64 4.16 -1.21
C PHE A 175 12.02 2.90 -0.62
N GLY A 176 12.50 1.74 -1.01
CA GLY A 176 11.94 0.46 -0.57
C GLY A 176 13.00 -0.44 0.04
N LYS A 177 12.60 -1.17 1.08
CA LYS A 177 13.37 -2.20 1.74
C LYS A 177 12.47 -3.39 2.05
N LEU A 178 12.97 -4.60 1.77
CA LEU A 178 12.29 -5.83 2.11
C LEU A 178 13.17 -6.69 3.03
N ASP A 179 12.53 -7.49 3.87
CA ASP A 179 13.17 -8.48 4.74
C ASP A 179 12.36 -9.78 4.59
N LEU A 180 12.91 -10.70 3.81
CA LEU A 180 12.27 -11.96 3.47
C LEU A 180 13.09 -13.11 4.04
N ARG A 181 12.44 -14.00 4.82
CA ARG A 181 13.12 -15.13 5.44
C ARG A 181 12.31 -16.40 5.30
N GLN A 182 13.03 -17.48 4.99
CA GLN A 182 12.48 -18.83 4.89
C GLN A 182 13.41 -19.82 5.59
N HIS A 183 12.84 -20.90 6.07
CA HIS A 183 13.59 -21.94 6.76
C HIS A 183 13.26 -23.31 6.17
N ILE A 184 14.20 -23.93 5.48
CA ILE A 184 14.01 -25.17 4.75
C ILE A 184 14.50 -26.34 5.58
N ARG A 185 13.59 -27.24 5.95
CA ARG A 185 13.88 -28.53 6.61
C ARG A 185 13.36 -29.65 5.74
N ALA A 186 14.23 -30.21 4.90
CA ALA A 186 13.85 -31.30 4.00
C ALA A 186 15.08 -32.14 3.64
N ALA A 187 14.93 -33.46 3.51
CA ALA A 187 15.95 -34.37 2.99
C ALA A 187 17.33 -34.29 3.68
N GLY A 188 17.36 -33.93 4.97
CA GLY A 188 18.61 -33.77 5.74
C GLY A 188 19.25 -32.37 5.64
N LEU A 189 18.57 -31.43 4.96
CA LEU A 189 18.92 -30.02 4.94
C LEU A 189 18.17 -29.31 6.08
N ASP A 190 18.88 -28.40 6.76
CA ASP A 190 18.34 -27.48 7.76
C ASP A 190 18.99 -26.12 7.46
N GLU A 191 18.28 -25.31 6.63
CA GLU A 191 18.84 -24.09 6.04
C GLU A 191 17.95 -22.89 6.38
N ASP A 192 18.53 -21.82 6.89
CA ASP A 192 17.90 -20.52 7.09
C ASP A 192 18.38 -19.55 6.02
N ILE A 193 17.44 -19.04 5.22
CA ILE A 193 17.70 -18.14 4.11
C ILE A 193 17.10 -16.79 4.45
N GLN A 194 17.92 -15.75 4.42
CA GLN A 194 17.52 -14.38 4.72
C GLN A 194 17.94 -13.47 3.56
N MET A 195 17.00 -12.64 3.08
CA MET A 195 17.17 -11.76 1.93
C MET A 195 16.79 -10.33 2.31
N TYR A 196 17.63 -9.35 1.98
CA TYR A 196 17.48 -7.95 2.36
C TYR A 196 17.62 -7.00 1.15
N PRO A 197 16.78 -7.12 0.11
CA PRO A 197 16.85 -6.20 -1.02
C PRO A 197 16.35 -4.81 -0.64
N GLU A 198 17.12 -3.78 -1.00
CA GLU A 198 16.73 -2.38 -0.91
C GLU A 198 16.97 -1.66 -2.22
N GLY A 199 16.19 -0.62 -2.49
CA GLY A 199 16.27 0.07 -3.77
C GLY A 199 15.38 1.30 -3.86
N ILE A 200 15.46 1.95 -5.02
CA ILE A 200 14.69 3.15 -5.33
C ILE A 200 13.85 2.89 -6.58
N ALA A 201 12.58 3.27 -6.52
CA ALA A 201 11.69 3.29 -7.66
C ALA A 201 11.13 4.70 -7.85
N TRP A 202 10.54 4.98 -9.02
CA TRP A 202 9.83 6.21 -9.28
C TRP A 202 8.56 5.94 -10.07
N THR A 203 7.57 6.80 -9.87
CA THR A 203 6.29 6.74 -10.54
C THR A 203 5.67 8.14 -10.63
N TRP A 204 4.40 8.23 -10.99
CA TRP A 204 3.67 9.48 -11.10
C TRP A 204 2.21 9.31 -10.66
N ASN A 205 1.57 10.43 -10.39
CA ASN A 205 0.15 10.50 -10.06
C ASN A 205 -0.50 11.68 -10.74
N THR A 206 -1.82 11.61 -10.88
CA THR A 206 -2.67 12.71 -11.34
C THR A 206 -3.97 12.69 -10.56
N ALA A 207 -4.60 13.85 -10.48
CA ALA A 207 -5.84 14.02 -9.74
C ALA A 207 -6.72 15.11 -10.32
N LEU A 208 -8.00 15.02 -10.02
CA LEU A 208 -8.97 16.10 -10.23
C LEU A 208 -9.81 16.29 -8.96
N TYR A 209 -10.25 17.52 -8.77
CA TYR A 209 -11.20 17.92 -7.74
C TYR A 209 -12.25 18.86 -8.35
N TRP A 210 -13.52 18.58 -8.11
CA TRP A 210 -14.63 19.33 -8.66
C TRP A 210 -15.68 19.60 -7.58
N GLU A 211 -15.96 20.86 -7.34
CA GLU A 211 -16.95 21.38 -6.38
C GLU A 211 -17.97 22.26 -7.12
N PRO A 212 -18.96 21.64 -7.83
CA PRO A 212 -19.92 22.38 -8.66
C PRO A 212 -20.83 23.32 -7.87
N ASN A 213 -20.89 23.19 -6.57
CA ASN A 213 -21.63 24.05 -5.65
C ASN A 213 -21.20 23.76 -4.21
N ASP A 214 -21.61 24.61 -3.27
CA ASP A 214 -21.27 24.55 -1.84
C ASP A 214 -21.73 23.26 -1.11
N VAL A 215 -22.45 22.37 -1.79
CA VAL A 215 -23.06 21.18 -1.19
C VAL A 215 -22.34 19.90 -1.61
N VAL A 216 -21.83 19.82 -2.83
CA VAL A 216 -21.28 18.60 -3.41
C VAL A 216 -19.85 18.83 -3.85
N SER A 217 -18.96 17.92 -3.49
CA SER A 217 -17.62 17.85 -4.05
C SER A 217 -17.30 16.41 -4.53
N ILE A 218 -16.48 16.31 -5.55
CA ILE A 218 -16.09 15.07 -6.23
C ILE A 218 -14.58 15.07 -6.40
N GLY A 219 -13.95 13.95 -6.05
CA GLY A 219 -12.53 13.73 -6.24
C GLY A 219 -12.26 12.49 -7.06
N LEU A 220 -11.21 12.53 -7.88
CA LEU A 220 -10.69 11.35 -8.57
C LEU A 220 -9.17 11.42 -8.61
N THR A 221 -8.51 10.32 -8.27
CA THR A 221 -7.05 10.23 -8.30
C THR A 221 -6.61 8.94 -8.97
N TYR A 222 -5.47 9.02 -9.64
CA TYR A 222 -4.76 7.89 -10.19
C TYR A 222 -3.30 7.95 -9.76
N ARG A 223 -2.81 6.88 -9.15
CA ARG A 223 -1.39 6.64 -8.87
C ARG A 223 -0.94 5.44 -9.66
N LYS A 224 0.01 5.62 -10.54
CA LYS A 224 0.58 4.53 -11.32
C LYS A 224 1.34 3.56 -10.40
N GLY A 225 1.29 2.26 -10.73
CA GLY A 225 2.17 1.25 -10.17
C GLY A 225 3.64 1.49 -10.54
N PHE A 226 4.54 0.78 -9.91
CA PHE A 226 5.97 0.90 -10.17
C PHE A 226 6.67 -0.45 -10.16
N VAL A 227 7.80 -0.53 -10.84
CA VAL A 227 8.69 -1.67 -10.78
C VAL A 227 9.77 -1.37 -9.74
N PHE A 228 9.80 -2.14 -8.68
CA PHE A 228 10.85 -2.10 -7.68
C PHE A 228 11.99 -3.00 -8.13
N LYS A 229 13.21 -2.46 -8.13
CA LYS A 229 14.44 -3.21 -8.34
C LYS A 229 15.33 -3.01 -7.13
N GLY A 230 15.35 -4.01 -6.25
CA GLY A 230 16.17 -4.03 -5.05
C GLY A 230 17.46 -4.80 -5.28
N ARG A 231 18.53 -4.35 -4.62
CA ARG A 231 19.78 -5.08 -4.49
C ARG A 231 20.07 -5.25 -3.01
N GLY A 232 20.68 -6.36 -2.66
CA GLY A 232 21.00 -6.63 -1.27
C GLY A 232 21.77 -7.93 -1.11
N ASP A 233 21.96 -8.30 0.13
CA ASP A 233 22.66 -9.51 0.50
C ASP A 233 21.66 -10.65 0.70
N ILE A 234 22.14 -11.85 0.46
CA ILE A 234 21.49 -13.10 0.82
C ILE A 234 22.38 -13.84 1.78
N ASP A 235 21.87 -14.11 2.98
CA ASP A 235 22.54 -14.90 3.99
C ASP A 235 21.95 -16.31 3.99
N ILE A 236 22.78 -17.31 3.82
CA ILE A 236 22.37 -18.72 3.88
C ILE A 236 23.15 -19.41 5.00
N SER A 237 22.45 -19.80 6.07
CA SER A 237 23.01 -20.61 7.12
C SER A 237 22.63 -22.08 6.90
N SER A 238 23.60 -22.96 6.75
CA SER A 238 23.36 -24.37 6.48
C SER A 238 24.05 -25.26 7.52
N SER A 239 23.30 -26.21 8.08
CA SER A 239 23.85 -27.20 8.98
C SER A 239 24.79 -28.20 8.27
N ALA A 240 24.67 -28.32 6.94
CA ALA A 240 25.44 -29.25 6.11
C ALA A 240 26.81 -28.68 5.67
N PHE A 241 26.92 -27.35 5.55
CA PHE A 241 28.10 -26.69 5.00
C PHE A 241 28.84 -25.77 5.99
N GLY A 242 28.32 -25.63 7.23
CA GLY A 242 28.83 -24.69 8.22
C GLY A 242 28.54 -23.23 7.87
N ASP A 243 29.08 -22.28 8.63
CA ASP A 243 28.90 -20.83 8.46
C ASP A 243 29.59 -20.25 7.19
N GLU A 244 30.13 -21.12 6.33
CA GLU A 244 30.80 -20.73 5.08
C GLU A 244 29.84 -20.67 3.86
N ALA A 245 28.55 -20.84 4.05
CA ALA A 245 27.56 -20.58 3.03
C ALA A 245 27.49 -19.04 2.85
N GLY A 246 28.21 -18.55 1.84
CA GLY A 246 28.66 -17.18 1.73
C GLY A 246 27.55 -16.13 1.58
N ASP A 247 27.91 -14.91 1.92
CA ASP A 247 27.18 -13.69 1.60
C ASP A 247 27.23 -13.48 0.07
N ASP A 248 26.17 -13.83 -0.65
CA ASP A 248 26.04 -13.57 -2.08
C ASP A 248 25.23 -12.30 -2.32
N GLU A 249 25.55 -11.59 -3.39
CA GLU A 249 24.74 -10.46 -3.83
C GLU A 249 23.50 -10.96 -4.57
N MET A 250 22.36 -10.37 -4.26
CA MET A 250 21.10 -10.64 -4.96
C MET A 250 20.51 -9.38 -5.59
N THR A 251 19.78 -9.57 -6.65
CA THR A 251 18.88 -8.55 -7.20
C THR A 251 17.47 -9.11 -7.21
N MET A 252 16.51 -8.28 -6.78
CA MET A 252 15.09 -8.60 -6.79
C MET A 252 14.32 -7.62 -7.66
N THR A 253 13.40 -8.12 -8.47
CA THR A 253 12.46 -7.30 -9.23
C THR A 253 11.04 -7.68 -8.83
N ALA A 254 10.22 -6.67 -8.46
CA ALA A 254 8.81 -6.84 -8.13
C ALA A 254 7.96 -5.69 -8.70
N ASN A 255 6.75 -6.02 -9.18
CA ASN A 255 5.79 -5.04 -9.68
C ASN A 255 4.83 -4.65 -8.55
N PHE A 256 4.78 -3.38 -8.21
CA PHE A 256 3.84 -2.85 -7.22
C PHE A 256 2.63 -2.22 -7.91
N PRO A 257 1.41 -2.49 -7.43
CA PRO A 257 0.19 -2.12 -8.13
C PRO A 257 -0.07 -0.62 -8.16
N GLY A 258 -0.75 -0.20 -9.23
CA GLY A 258 -1.37 1.11 -9.33
C GLY A 258 -2.68 1.19 -8.57
N THR A 259 -3.16 2.42 -8.31
CA THR A 259 -4.39 2.69 -7.55
C THR A 259 -5.22 3.75 -8.25
N VAL A 260 -6.52 3.51 -8.35
CA VAL A 260 -7.53 4.51 -8.71
C VAL A 260 -8.40 4.74 -7.47
N SER A 261 -8.59 5.99 -7.08
CA SER A 261 -9.49 6.34 -5.98
C SER A 261 -10.46 7.40 -6.45
N GLY A 262 -11.73 7.24 -6.10
CA GLY A 262 -12.78 8.20 -6.40
C GLY A 262 -13.64 8.44 -5.17
N GLY A 263 -14.06 9.68 -4.98
CA GLY A 263 -14.89 10.08 -3.85
C GLY A 263 -15.98 11.06 -4.22
N ILE A 264 -17.02 11.09 -3.41
CA ILE A 264 -18.06 12.09 -3.40
C ILE A 264 -18.37 12.50 -1.98
N ALA A 265 -18.32 13.80 -1.71
CA ALA A 265 -18.71 14.34 -0.42
C ALA A 265 -19.97 15.20 -0.56
N PHE A 266 -20.75 15.22 0.50
CA PHE A 266 -22.00 15.93 0.58
C PHE A 266 -22.08 16.71 1.90
N ARG A 267 -22.06 18.03 1.83
CA ARG A 267 -22.22 18.94 2.98
C ARG A 267 -23.70 19.05 3.29
N ALA A 268 -24.17 18.19 4.21
CA ALA A 268 -25.59 18.08 4.58
C ALA A 268 -26.07 19.28 5.41
N THR A 269 -25.23 19.81 6.27
CA THR A 269 -25.39 21.05 7.04
C THR A 269 -24.02 21.74 7.17
N ASP A 270 -23.98 22.90 7.82
CA ASP A 270 -22.71 23.60 8.09
C ASP A 270 -21.78 22.79 9.02
N GLU A 271 -22.33 21.87 9.83
CA GLU A 271 -21.58 21.05 10.77
C GLU A 271 -21.43 19.57 10.33
N LEU A 272 -22.17 19.13 9.29
CA LEU A 272 -22.18 17.72 8.88
C LEU A 272 -21.84 17.55 7.41
N THR A 273 -20.70 16.94 7.16
CA THR A 273 -20.30 16.45 5.84
C THR A 273 -20.33 14.92 5.85
N LEU A 274 -20.93 14.32 4.83
CA LEU A 274 -20.91 12.89 4.56
C LEU A 274 -20.05 12.67 3.33
N GLU A 275 -19.10 11.74 3.43
CA GLU A 275 -18.20 11.39 2.32
C GLU A 275 -18.22 9.88 2.07
N PHE A 276 -18.17 9.50 0.82
CA PHE A 276 -18.04 8.13 0.36
C PHE A 276 -16.91 8.05 -0.65
N ASP A 277 -15.94 7.19 -0.36
CA ASP A 277 -14.80 6.93 -1.24
C ASP A 277 -14.76 5.46 -1.66
N ALA A 278 -14.26 5.23 -2.87
CA ALA A 278 -13.95 3.93 -3.40
C ALA A 278 -12.48 3.90 -3.86
N VAL A 279 -11.75 2.89 -3.43
CA VAL A 279 -10.34 2.70 -3.76
C VAL A 279 -10.18 1.35 -4.46
N TYR A 280 -9.65 1.38 -5.68
CA TYR A 280 -9.33 0.19 -6.43
C TYR A 280 -7.81 0.08 -6.62
N THR A 281 -7.21 -0.93 -6.02
CA THR A 281 -5.80 -1.26 -6.19
C THR A 281 -5.66 -2.44 -7.14
N HIS A 282 -4.85 -2.28 -8.19
CA HIS A 282 -4.71 -3.22 -9.29
C HIS A 282 -3.78 -4.39 -8.92
N TRP A 283 -4.15 -5.18 -7.90
CA TRP A 283 -3.33 -6.27 -7.36
C TRP A 283 -2.93 -7.33 -8.38
N SER A 284 -3.63 -7.44 -9.50
CA SER A 284 -3.22 -8.33 -10.61
C SER A 284 -1.90 -7.92 -11.28
N GLU A 285 -1.41 -6.68 -11.06
CA GLU A 285 -0.07 -6.24 -11.50
C GLU A 285 1.04 -6.79 -10.59
N PHE A 286 0.72 -7.10 -9.33
CA PHE A 286 1.66 -7.76 -8.42
C PHE A 286 1.70 -9.25 -8.76
N THR A 287 2.60 -9.60 -9.68
CA THR A 287 2.79 -10.97 -10.18
C THR A 287 3.92 -11.66 -9.40
N ASP A 288 4.84 -12.29 -10.11
CA ASP A 288 5.96 -12.99 -9.51
C ASP A 288 7.05 -12.01 -9.08
N MET A 289 7.77 -12.36 -8.02
CA MET A 289 9.03 -11.73 -7.67
C MET A 289 10.16 -12.51 -8.33
N GLU A 290 10.95 -11.82 -9.14
CA GLU A 290 12.12 -12.38 -9.81
C GLU A 290 13.36 -12.14 -8.96
N TYR A 291 14.16 -13.17 -8.78
CA TYR A 291 15.42 -13.12 -8.04
C TYR A 291 16.57 -13.56 -8.94
N ASP A 292 17.60 -12.74 -9.00
CA ASP A 292 18.89 -13.06 -9.63
C ASP A 292 19.97 -13.10 -8.56
N PHE A 293 20.70 -14.22 -8.47
CA PHE A 293 21.79 -14.41 -7.53
C PHE A 293 23.13 -14.40 -8.26
N SER A 294 24.06 -13.58 -7.79
CA SER A 294 25.44 -13.57 -8.27
C SER A 294 26.37 -14.21 -7.25
N SER A 295 26.83 -15.42 -7.52
CA SER A 295 27.81 -16.09 -6.66
C SER A 295 29.19 -15.43 -6.79
N LYS A 296 29.74 -14.95 -5.66
CA LYS A 296 31.16 -14.48 -5.56
C LYS A 296 32.15 -15.62 -5.37
N THR A 297 31.72 -16.87 -5.32
CA THR A 297 32.62 -18.00 -5.12
C THR A 297 33.59 -18.12 -6.30
N ASN A 298 34.87 -17.85 -6.06
CA ASN A 298 36.01 -18.11 -6.92
C ASN A 298 36.28 -19.62 -7.09
N ALA A 299 35.29 -20.40 -7.47
CA ALA A 299 35.44 -21.75 -7.96
C ALA A 299 35.32 -21.71 -9.48
N GLY A 300 36.47 -21.86 -10.14
CA GLY A 300 36.59 -21.82 -11.61
C GLY A 300 35.56 -22.72 -12.29
N HIS A 301 34.96 -22.15 -13.37
CA HIS A 301 34.26 -22.85 -14.43
C HIS A 301 33.05 -23.72 -14.11
N LEU A 302 32.04 -23.15 -13.44
CA LEU A 302 30.67 -23.60 -13.68
C LEU A 302 29.83 -22.37 -14.05
N ARG A 303 29.65 -22.15 -15.37
CA ARG A 303 28.55 -21.31 -15.84
C ARG A 303 27.25 -22.02 -15.44
N HIS A 304 26.74 -21.72 -14.26
CA HIS A 304 25.38 -22.08 -13.93
C HIS A 304 24.46 -21.18 -14.76
N HIS A 305 23.66 -21.80 -15.61
CA HIS A 305 22.50 -21.19 -16.21
C HIS A 305 21.73 -20.44 -15.12
N GLN A 306 21.45 -19.17 -15.34
CA GLN A 306 20.51 -18.39 -14.56
C GLN A 306 19.21 -19.21 -14.44
N GLN A 307 18.98 -19.80 -13.30
CA GLN A 307 17.67 -20.34 -12.97
C GLN A 307 16.87 -19.17 -12.41
N GLN A 308 15.98 -18.63 -13.22
CA GLN A 308 14.89 -17.77 -12.73
C GLN A 308 14.03 -18.62 -11.81
N HIS A 309 14.18 -18.41 -10.52
CA HIS A 309 13.26 -19.02 -9.55
C HIS A 309 12.06 -18.10 -9.38
N HIS A 310 10.97 -18.46 -10.06
CA HIS A 310 9.66 -17.87 -9.79
C HIS A 310 9.14 -18.43 -8.45
N LEU A 311 9.16 -17.61 -7.41
CA LEU A 311 8.42 -17.94 -6.20
C LEU A 311 6.92 -17.72 -6.48
N PRO A 312 6.05 -18.71 -6.24
CA PRO A 312 4.62 -18.55 -6.50
C PRO A 312 4.04 -17.41 -5.65
N GLN A 313 3.13 -16.64 -6.21
CA GLN A 313 2.42 -15.47 -5.60
C GLN A 313 1.85 -15.71 -4.18
N ARG A 314 1.78 -16.95 -3.74
CA ARG A 314 1.21 -17.34 -2.45
C ARG A 314 1.94 -16.85 -1.21
N VAL A 315 3.12 -16.25 -1.37
CA VAL A 315 3.90 -15.72 -0.23
C VAL A 315 3.20 -14.54 0.44
N PHE A 316 2.42 -13.77 -0.34
CA PHE A 316 1.66 -12.62 0.15
C PHE A 316 0.13 -12.79 0.08
N GLN A 317 -0.36 -13.91 -0.51
CA GLN A 317 -1.77 -14.24 -0.47
C GLN A 317 -2.06 -15.13 0.73
N GLN A 318 -2.94 -14.69 1.62
CA GLN A 318 -3.52 -15.58 2.62
C GLN A 318 -4.21 -16.74 1.87
N PRO A 319 -4.06 -17.99 2.32
CA PRO A 319 -4.78 -19.09 1.70
C PRO A 319 -6.28 -18.80 1.76
N ALA A 320 -6.94 -18.81 0.60
CA ALA A 320 -8.38 -18.72 0.53
C ALA A 320 -8.97 -19.80 1.44
N ALA A 321 -9.82 -19.42 2.37
CA ALA A 321 -10.52 -20.35 3.25
C ALA A 321 -11.24 -21.39 2.35
N ALA A 322 -10.82 -22.63 2.42
CA ALA A 322 -11.48 -23.72 1.74
C ALA A 322 -12.92 -23.79 2.25
N GLY A 323 -13.87 -23.38 1.41
CA GLY A 323 -15.28 -23.42 1.71
C GLY A 323 -15.71 -24.84 2.03
N GLY A 324 -15.93 -25.13 3.31
CA GLY A 324 -16.55 -26.36 3.76
C GLY A 324 -17.96 -26.44 3.18
N ARG A 325 -18.17 -27.36 2.24
CA ARG A 325 -19.52 -27.79 1.89
C ARG A 325 -20.02 -28.64 3.04
N GLY A 326 -20.96 -28.08 3.81
CA GLY A 326 -21.75 -28.84 4.74
C GLY A 326 -22.63 -29.86 4.00
N VAL A 327 -22.66 -31.07 4.52
CA VAL A 327 -23.71 -32.09 4.30
C VAL A 327 -24.82 -31.82 5.31
#